data_2ff504527ed88d3c6903832f75562f77
#
_entry.id   2ff504527ed88d3c6903832f75562f77
#
_cell.length_a   1.000
_cell.length_b   1.000
_cell.length_c   1.000
_cell.angle_alpha   90.00
_cell.angle_beta   90.00
_cell.angle_gamma   90.00
#
_symmetry.space_group_name_H-M   'P 1'
#
loop_
_entity.id
_entity.type
_entity.pdbx_description
1 polymer ?
#
loop_
_entity_poly.entity_id
_entity_poly.type
_entity_poly.pdbx_seq_one_letter_code
_entity_poly.pdbx_strand_id
1 'polypeptide(L)'
;MQEIRKLTLSVEPREEAMDAQELRSLQAPLKEQYSEDPDSAVITLAASGKIGEGVTCKLETGGKIVEAGLHPKSGGDGLSLCSGDMLLEALVACAGVTLNAVATAIEVDLRDATISAEGDLDFRGTLGVSKEAPVGFKNIRLSFDLDTDASQEQLDTLIKLTERYCVVFQSISNTPEMTVSY
;
A
#
# COMPACT_ATOMS: atom_id res chain seq x y z
N MET A 1 -21.25 13.88 6.68
CA MET A 1 -20.67 14.03 5.35
C MET A 1 -19.39 14.84 5.57
N GLN A 2 -18.29 14.13 5.80
CA GLN A 2 -16.97 14.78 5.98
C GLN A 2 -16.38 14.95 4.57
N GLU A 3 -16.14 16.21 4.20
CA GLU A 3 -15.43 16.55 2.97
C GLU A 3 -14.01 15.95 3.03
N ILE A 4 -13.72 15.06 2.09
CA ILE A 4 -12.36 14.62 1.83
C ILE A 4 -11.58 15.87 1.38
N ARG A 5 -10.71 16.39 2.25
CA ARG A 5 -9.75 17.43 1.88
C ARG A 5 -8.90 16.87 0.74
N LYS A 6 -9.08 17.41 -0.47
CA LYS A 6 -8.13 17.23 -1.56
C LYS A 6 -6.79 17.78 -1.10
N LEU A 7 -5.89 16.86 -0.72
CA LEU A 7 -4.49 17.19 -0.50
C LEU A 7 -3.89 17.45 -1.90
N THR A 8 -3.71 18.70 -2.25
CA THR A 8 -2.89 19.08 -3.41
C THR A 8 -1.43 18.86 -2.99
N LEU A 9 -0.90 17.68 -3.27
CA LEU A 9 0.54 17.46 -3.23
C LEU A 9 1.15 18.25 -4.40
N SER A 10 1.85 19.33 -4.10
CA SER A 10 2.72 19.98 -5.06
C SER A 10 3.91 19.07 -5.32
N VAL A 11 3.84 18.30 -6.38
CA VAL A 11 4.97 17.47 -6.84
C VAL A 11 5.90 18.39 -7.65
N GLU A 12 7.14 18.56 -7.18
CA GLU A 12 8.22 19.15 -7.98
C GLU A 12 8.33 18.39 -9.31
N PRO A 13 8.71 19.07 -10.43
CA PRO A 13 8.84 18.41 -11.72
C PRO A 13 9.81 17.23 -11.60
N ARG A 14 9.41 16.06 -12.09
CA ARG A 14 10.24 14.84 -12.12
C ARG A 14 11.54 15.15 -12.86
N GLU A 15 12.68 14.99 -12.21
CA GLU A 15 13.91 14.67 -12.90
C GLU A 15 13.66 13.43 -13.77
N GLU A 16 14.22 13.36 -14.95
CA GLU A 16 13.94 12.42 -16.05
C GLU A 16 13.24 11.11 -15.63
N ALA A 17 12.05 10.87 -16.19
CA ALA A 17 11.31 9.63 -15.91
C ALA A 17 12.09 8.44 -16.46
N MET A 18 12.26 7.39 -15.63
CA MET A 18 12.92 6.15 -16.02
C MET A 18 12.22 5.52 -17.22
N ASP A 19 12.97 5.21 -18.28
CA ASP A 19 12.43 4.54 -19.45
C ASP A 19 12.42 3.00 -19.29
N ALA A 20 11.76 2.31 -20.25
CA ALA A 20 11.63 0.85 -20.23
C ALA A 20 12.99 0.15 -20.38
N GLN A 21 13.95 0.74 -21.08
CA GLN A 21 15.27 0.16 -21.27
C GLN A 21 16.11 0.28 -19.99
N GLU A 22 16.04 1.41 -19.32
CA GLU A 22 16.70 1.64 -18.04
C GLU A 22 16.14 0.68 -16.97
N LEU A 23 14.80 0.57 -16.86
CA LEU A 23 14.16 -0.36 -15.93
C LEU A 23 14.54 -1.81 -16.22
N ARG A 24 14.56 -2.23 -17.50
CA ARG A 24 15.02 -3.57 -17.91
C ARG A 24 16.49 -3.80 -17.54
N SER A 25 17.35 -2.82 -17.76
CA SER A 25 18.79 -2.93 -17.46
C SER A 25 19.06 -3.10 -15.97
N LEU A 26 18.30 -2.42 -15.11
CA LEU A 26 18.36 -2.58 -13.66
C LEU A 26 17.85 -3.94 -13.18
N GLN A 27 16.78 -4.45 -13.80
CA GLN A 27 16.13 -5.69 -13.35
C GLN A 27 16.72 -6.96 -13.97
N ALA A 28 17.34 -6.89 -15.15
CA ALA A 28 17.85 -8.07 -15.84
C ALA A 28 18.85 -8.89 -14.99
N PRO A 29 19.91 -8.30 -14.40
CA PRO A 29 20.84 -9.06 -13.56
C PRO A 29 20.18 -9.69 -12.34
N LEU A 30 19.17 -9.02 -11.74
CA LEU A 30 18.42 -9.57 -10.61
C LEU A 30 17.56 -10.76 -11.04
N LYS A 31 16.88 -10.66 -12.19
CA LYS A 31 16.06 -11.75 -12.74
C LYS A 31 16.92 -12.98 -13.10
N GLU A 32 18.10 -12.77 -13.67
CA GLU A 32 19.06 -13.82 -13.95
C GLU A 32 19.53 -14.51 -12.66
N GLN A 33 19.99 -13.72 -11.68
CA GLN A 33 20.41 -14.23 -10.37
C GLN A 33 19.28 -15.04 -9.69
N TYR A 34 18.05 -14.53 -9.66
CA TYR A 34 16.91 -15.20 -9.00
C TYR A 34 16.43 -16.43 -9.76
N SER A 35 16.72 -16.52 -11.06
CA SER A 35 16.46 -17.71 -11.87
C SER A 35 17.45 -18.83 -11.58
N GLU A 36 18.74 -18.47 -11.35
CA GLU A 36 19.83 -19.39 -11.05
C GLU A 36 19.83 -19.80 -9.58
N ASP A 37 19.55 -18.87 -8.67
CA ASP A 37 19.50 -19.07 -7.22
C ASP A 37 18.21 -18.48 -6.64
N PRO A 38 17.08 -19.21 -6.63
CA PRO A 38 15.81 -18.74 -6.14
C PRO A 38 15.83 -18.29 -4.67
N ASP A 39 16.68 -18.87 -3.83
CA ASP A 39 16.81 -18.50 -2.42
C ASP A 39 17.37 -17.09 -2.24
N SER A 40 18.17 -16.61 -3.18
CA SER A 40 18.67 -15.22 -3.18
C SER A 40 17.60 -14.16 -3.38
N ALA A 41 16.41 -14.55 -3.88
CA ALA A 41 15.25 -13.65 -4.02
C ALA A 41 14.45 -13.49 -2.71
N VAL A 42 14.70 -14.36 -1.71
CA VAL A 42 13.93 -14.35 -0.46
C VAL A 42 14.57 -13.39 0.55
N ILE A 43 13.82 -12.39 0.97
CA ILE A 43 14.24 -11.45 2.03
C ILE A 43 13.21 -11.42 3.15
N THR A 44 13.66 -11.14 4.37
CA THR A 44 12.78 -10.84 5.48
C THR A 44 12.69 -9.33 5.67
N LEU A 45 11.50 -8.76 5.52
CA LEU A 45 11.21 -7.40 5.91
C LEU A 45 10.76 -7.42 7.38
N ALA A 46 11.18 -6.44 8.15
CA ALA A 46 10.87 -6.36 9.57
C ALA A 46 10.39 -4.97 9.97
N ALA A 47 9.48 -4.93 10.91
CA ALA A 47 9.07 -3.72 11.60
C ALA A 47 9.07 -3.98 13.11
N SER A 48 9.36 -2.95 13.91
CA SER A 48 9.28 -3.02 15.37
C SER A 48 8.64 -1.78 15.92
N GLY A 49 8.01 -1.93 17.08
CA GLY A 49 7.41 -0.81 17.79
C GLY A 49 7.46 -1.00 19.30
N LYS A 50 7.35 0.10 20.02
CA LYS A 50 7.26 0.14 21.51
C LYS A 50 5.96 0.79 21.92
N ILE A 51 5.31 0.25 22.94
CA ILE A 51 4.14 0.91 23.56
C ILE A 51 4.55 2.29 24.09
N GLY A 52 3.69 3.28 23.84
CA GLY A 52 3.87 4.66 24.26
C GLY A 52 2.98 5.02 25.46
N GLU A 53 2.86 6.30 25.74
CA GLU A 53 1.96 6.80 26.77
C GLU A 53 0.49 6.61 26.35
N GLY A 54 -0.36 6.35 27.32
CA GLY A 54 -1.76 6.04 27.04
C GLY A 54 -1.91 4.76 26.22
N VAL A 55 -2.77 4.78 25.19
CA VAL A 55 -3.01 3.64 24.30
C VAL A 55 -2.41 3.93 22.92
N THR A 56 -1.07 4.02 22.88
CA THR A 56 -0.30 4.31 21.67
C THR A 56 0.82 3.31 21.43
N CYS A 57 1.34 3.27 20.20
CA CYS A 57 2.53 2.52 19.81
C CYS A 57 3.42 3.39 18.93
N LYS A 58 4.70 3.49 19.27
CA LYS A 58 5.71 4.22 18.50
C LYS A 58 6.46 3.26 17.60
N LEU A 59 6.49 3.56 16.31
CA LEU A 59 7.19 2.78 15.27
C LEU A 59 8.32 3.62 14.70
N GLU A 60 9.42 2.97 14.37
CA GLU A 60 10.48 3.58 13.58
C GLU A 60 10.28 3.21 12.10
N THR A 61 10.12 4.21 11.23
CA THR A 61 9.93 4.02 9.80
C THR A 61 10.68 5.09 9.02
N GLY A 62 11.54 4.68 8.06
CA GLY A 62 12.31 5.62 7.23
C GLY A 62 13.15 6.62 8.00
N GLY A 63 13.68 6.24 9.18
CA GLY A 63 14.43 7.13 10.08
C GLY A 63 13.58 8.16 10.84
N LYS A 64 12.26 7.99 10.83
CA LYS A 64 11.31 8.82 11.58
C LYS A 64 10.54 7.96 12.60
N ILE A 65 10.09 8.58 13.68
CA ILE A 65 9.19 7.97 14.65
C ILE A 65 7.77 8.35 14.28
N VAL A 66 6.92 7.34 14.11
CA VAL A 66 5.48 7.48 13.88
C VAL A 66 4.76 6.87 15.08
N GLU A 67 3.76 7.58 15.60
CA GLU A 67 2.93 7.10 16.69
C GLU A 67 1.54 6.72 16.18
N ALA A 68 1.17 5.47 16.38
CA ALA A 68 -0.17 4.96 16.14
C ALA A 68 -0.96 4.94 17.46
N GLY A 69 -2.24 5.26 17.39
CA GLY A 69 -3.14 5.25 18.52
C GLY A 69 -4.54 4.77 18.16
N LEU A 70 -5.43 4.81 19.13
CA LEU A 70 -6.82 4.43 18.93
C LEU A 70 -7.53 5.42 17.98
N HIS A 71 -8.30 4.87 17.06
CA HIS A 71 -9.21 5.69 16.26
C HIS A 71 -10.29 6.33 17.16
N PRO A 72 -10.80 7.56 16.86
CA PRO A 72 -11.84 8.20 17.67
C PRO A 72 -13.09 7.35 17.88
N LYS A 73 -13.47 6.51 16.91
CA LYS A 73 -14.58 5.57 17.03
C LYS A 73 -14.33 4.43 18.04
N SER A 74 -13.12 4.24 18.51
CA SER A 74 -12.73 3.31 19.56
C SER A 74 -12.22 4.01 20.84
N GLY A 75 -12.45 5.31 20.98
CA GLY A 75 -12.12 6.09 22.17
C GLY A 75 -10.79 6.84 22.11
N GLY A 76 -10.15 6.91 20.95
CA GLY A 76 -8.95 7.73 20.75
C GLY A 76 -9.28 9.22 20.61
N ASP A 77 -8.27 10.06 20.83
CA ASP A 77 -8.38 11.52 20.69
C ASP A 77 -8.21 12.04 19.26
N GLY A 78 -7.77 11.18 18.33
CA GLY A 78 -7.52 11.51 16.93
C GLY A 78 -6.20 12.25 16.68
N LEU A 79 -5.30 12.32 17.68
CA LEU A 79 -4.00 12.98 17.53
C LEU A 79 -2.92 12.02 17.00
N SER A 80 -3.09 10.71 17.19
CA SER A 80 -2.21 9.67 16.65
C SER A 80 -2.79 9.07 15.38
N LEU A 81 -1.94 8.46 14.55
CA LEU A 81 -2.36 7.77 13.32
C LEU A 81 -3.18 6.52 13.67
N CYS A 82 -4.22 6.25 12.89
CA CYS A 82 -4.93 4.98 12.98
C CYS A 82 -4.18 3.88 12.22
N SER A 83 -3.92 2.73 12.85
CA SER A 83 -3.26 1.60 12.18
C SER A 83 -4.05 1.04 10.99
N GLY A 84 -5.38 1.19 10.98
CA GLY A 84 -6.20 0.88 9.82
C GLY A 84 -5.89 1.78 8.63
N ASP A 85 -5.75 3.11 8.87
CA ASP A 85 -5.35 4.06 7.82
C ASP A 85 -3.95 3.74 7.31
N MET A 86 -3.00 3.39 8.19
CA MET A 86 -1.64 2.98 7.80
C MET A 86 -1.62 1.76 6.88
N LEU A 87 -2.54 0.80 7.07
CA LEU A 87 -2.69 -0.34 6.14
C LEU A 87 -3.16 0.11 4.76
N LEU A 88 -4.12 1.04 4.69
CA LEU A 88 -4.61 1.61 3.43
C LEU A 88 -3.53 2.48 2.77
N GLU A 89 -2.78 3.25 3.54
CA GLU A 89 -1.63 4.03 3.06
C GLU A 89 -0.54 3.12 2.46
N ALA A 90 -0.24 2.00 3.10
CA ALA A 90 0.70 1.00 2.57
C ALA A 90 0.19 0.40 1.25
N LEU A 91 -1.12 0.13 1.14
CA LEU A 91 -1.74 -0.36 -0.09
C LEU A 91 -1.62 0.66 -1.22
N VAL A 92 -1.96 1.93 -0.97
CA VAL A 92 -1.85 3.03 -1.94
C VAL A 92 -0.40 3.20 -2.40
N ALA A 93 0.55 3.24 -1.47
CA ALA A 93 1.97 3.40 -1.79
C ALA A 93 2.50 2.25 -2.65
N CYS A 94 2.19 0.99 -2.27
CA CYS A 94 2.63 -0.18 -3.03
C CYS A 94 1.96 -0.24 -4.41
N ALA A 95 0.66 0.01 -4.49
CA ALA A 95 -0.09 0.01 -5.75
C ALA A 95 0.43 1.10 -6.71
N GLY A 96 0.73 2.31 -6.20
CA GLY A 96 1.26 3.41 -6.99
C GLY A 96 2.64 3.13 -7.57
N VAL A 97 3.56 2.61 -6.76
CA VAL A 97 4.89 2.21 -7.23
C VAL A 97 4.78 1.09 -8.27
N THR A 98 3.93 0.09 -8.01
CA THR A 98 3.74 -1.04 -8.93
C THR A 98 3.09 -0.59 -10.23
N LEU A 99 2.07 0.26 -10.18
CA LEU A 99 1.43 0.85 -11.36
C LEU A 99 2.45 1.54 -12.26
N ASN A 100 3.28 2.41 -11.68
CA ASN A 100 4.28 3.15 -12.43
C ASN A 100 5.34 2.22 -13.05
N ALA A 101 5.83 1.23 -12.29
CA ALA A 101 6.78 0.25 -12.80
C ALA A 101 6.20 -0.60 -13.93
N VAL A 102 4.93 -1.03 -13.81
CA VAL A 102 4.25 -1.80 -14.86
C VAL A 102 4.01 -0.93 -16.10
N ALA A 103 3.49 0.30 -15.94
CA ALA A 103 3.28 1.22 -17.05
C ALA A 103 4.58 1.45 -17.83
N THR A 104 5.69 1.69 -17.12
CA THR A 104 7.02 1.81 -17.71
C THR A 104 7.42 0.53 -18.47
N ALA A 105 7.24 -0.64 -17.87
CA ALA A 105 7.66 -1.91 -18.46
C ALA A 105 6.90 -2.30 -19.73
N ILE A 106 5.60 -1.95 -19.81
CA ILE A 106 4.74 -2.23 -20.98
C ILE A 106 4.59 -1.01 -21.90
N GLU A 107 5.35 0.05 -21.64
CA GLU A 107 5.40 1.26 -22.47
C GLU A 107 4.04 1.97 -22.61
N VAL A 108 3.25 1.99 -21.54
CA VAL A 108 2.04 2.81 -21.42
C VAL A 108 2.45 4.20 -20.93
N ASP A 109 2.15 5.22 -21.73
CA ASP A 109 2.36 6.63 -21.35
C ASP A 109 1.35 7.04 -20.28
N LEU A 110 1.82 7.12 -19.03
CA LEU A 110 1.05 7.53 -17.87
C LEU A 110 1.51 8.92 -17.43
N ARG A 111 0.76 9.97 -17.83
CA ARG A 111 1.11 11.37 -17.54
C ARG A 111 0.95 11.70 -16.07
N ASP A 112 -0.14 11.24 -15.46
CA ASP A 112 -0.42 11.37 -14.03
C ASP A 112 -1.32 10.24 -13.55
N ALA A 113 -1.28 9.95 -12.25
CA ALA A 113 -2.15 8.98 -11.63
C ALA A 113 -2.41 9.32 -10.16
N THR A 114 -3.68 9.25 -9.77
CA THR A 114 -4.07 9.29 -8.36
C THR A 114 -4.60 7.92 -7.93
N ILE A 115 -3.98 7.34 -6.91
CA ILE A 115 -4.39 6.07 -6.33
C ILE A 115 -5.07 6.35 -4.99
N SER A 116 -6.22 5.76 -4.77
CA SER A 116 -6.98 5.91 -3.53
C SER A 116 -7.43 4.55 -3.00
N ALA A 117 -7.40 4.38 -1.69
CA ALA A 117 -7.94 3.22 -1.02
C ALA A 117 -8.94 3.65 0.06
N GLU A 118 -10.07 2.95 0.11
CA GLU A 118 -11.08 3.11 1.16
C GLU A 118 -11.35 1.75 1.80
N GLY A 119 -11.63 1.75 3.11
CA GLY A 119 -11.94 0.54 3.83
C GLY A 119 -13.08 0.75 4.84
N ASP A 120 -13.99 -0.23 4.93
CA ASP A 120 -15.12 -0.18 5.87
C ASP A 120 -14.80 -1.02 7.11
N LEU A 121 -14.76 -0.39 8.28
CA LEU A 121 -14.61 -1.03 9.59
C LEU A 121 -15.91 -1.00 10.39
N ASP A 122 -16.20 -2.10 11.07
CA ASP A 122 -17.31 -2.18 12.03
C ASP A 122 -16.74 -2.21 13.46
N PHE A 123 -16.74 -1.06 14.13
CA PHE A 123 -16.18 -0.94 15.48
C PHE A 123 -16.91 -1.77 16.54
N ARG A 124 -18.09 -2.34 16.26
CA ARG A 124 -18.74 -3.30 17.16
C ARG A 124 -17.90 -4.58 17.31
N GLY A 125 -17.19 -4.99 16.25
CA GLY A 125 -16.24 -6.10 16.30
C GLY A 125 -15.02 -5.76 17.15
N THR A 126 -14.37 -4.65 16.86
CA THR A 126 -13.16 -4.19 17.56
C THR A 126 -13.39 -3.96 19.05
N LEU A 127 -14.56 -3.40 19.42
CA LEU A 127 -14.93 -3.14 20.82
C LEU A 127 -15.60 -4.34 21.51
N GLY A 128 -15.72 -5.47 20.84
CA GLY A 128 -16.33 -6.68 21.43
C GLY A 128 -17.83 -6.58 21.70
N VAL A 129 -18.53 -5.64 21.06
CA VAL A 129 -19.99 -5.44 21.22
C VAL A 129 -20.78 -6.51 20.47
N SER A 130 -20.25 -7.02 19.35
CA SER A 130 -20.85 -8.08 18.54
C SER A 130 -19.81 -9.10 18.10
N LYS A 131 -20.06 -10.37 18.35
CA LYS A 131 -19.21 -11.47 17.86
C LYS A 131 -19.39 -11.75 16.37
N GLU A 132 -20.49 -11.28 15.77
CA GLU A 132 -20.78 -11.45 14.34
C GLU A 132 -20.16 -10.35 13.48
N ALA A 133 -19.83 -9.21 14.08
CA ALA A 133 -19.15 -8.13 13.38
C ALA A 133 -17.64 -8.48 13.25
N PRO A 134 -17.06 -8.42 12.04
CA PRO A 134 -15.64 -8.66 11.86
C PRO A 134 -14.82 -7.58 12.57
N VAL A 135 -13.66 -7.94 13.10
CA VAL A 135 -12.71 -7.00 13.72
C VAL A 135 -11.90 -6.25 12.65
N GLY A 136 -11.56 -6.91 11.55
CA GLY A 136 -10.84 -6.32 10.42
C GLY A 136 -11.76 -5.58 9.44
N PHE A 137 -11.16 -5.12 8.35
CA PHE A 137 -11.93 -4.50 7.27
C PHE A 137 -12.96 -5.46 6.68
N LYS A 138 -14.18 -4.96 6.47
CA LYS A 138 -15.25 -5.69 5.78
C LYS A 138 -15.08 -5.64 4.26
N ASN A 139 -14.71 -4.46 3.77
CA ASN A 139 -14.46 -4.20 2.36
C ASN A 139 -13.28 -3.24 2.24
N ILE A 140 -12.43 -3.47 1.25
CA ILE A 140 -11.42 -2.52 0.81
C ILE A 140 -11.66 -2.26 -0.67
N ARG A 141 -11.64 -0.99 -1.06
CA ARG A 141 -11.80 -0.52 -2.43
C ARG A 141 -10.54 0.24 -2.81
N LEU A 142 -9.85 -0.24 -3.85
CA LEU A 142 -8.70 0.42 -4.45
C LEU A 142 -9.14 1.02 -5.78
N SER A 143 -8.89 2.30 -5.99
CA SER A 143 -9.26 3.02 -7.21
C SER A 143 -8.08 3.75 -7.81
N PHE A 144 -8.08 3.85 -9.13
CA PHE A 144 -7.06 4.50 -9.94
C PHE A 144 -7.73 5.55 -10.82
N ASP A 145 -7.31 6.80 -10.68
CA ASP A 145 -7.65 7.90 -11.58
C ASP A 145 -6.41 8.18 -12.42
N LEU A 146 -6.49 7.89 -13.74
CA LEU A 146 -5.34 7.82 -14.63
C LEU A 146 -5.47 8.88 -15.74
N ASP A 147 -4.44 9.69 -15.89
CA ASP A 147 -4.29 10.58 -17.05
C ASP A 147 -3.39 9.93 -18.10
N THR A 148 -4.01 9.38 -19.14
CA THR A 148 -3.35 8.66 -20.22
C THR A 148 -4.24 8.59 -21.47
N ASP A 149 -3.64 8.46 -22.65
CA ASP A 149 -4.33 8.19 -23.91
C ASP A 149 -4.33 6.68 -24.26
N ALA A 150 -3.96 5.81 -23.31
CA ALA A 150 -3.96 4.36 -23.52
C ALA A 150 -5.36 3.82 -23.81
N SER A 151 -5.43 2.80 -24.66
CA SER A 151 -6.69 2.10 -24.96
C SER A 151 -7.21 1.35 -23.74
N GLN A 152 -8.51 1.02 -23.72
CA GLN A 152 -9.11 0.25 -22.63
C GLN A 152 -8.40 -1.10 -22.43
N GLU A 153 -7.98 -1.78 -23.50
CA GLU A 153 -7.24 -3.04 -23.43
C GLU A 153 -5.89 -2.88 -22.75
N GLN A 154 -5.19 -1.78 -23.02
CA GLN A 154 -3.92 -1.43 -22.33
C GLN A 154 -4.16 -1.12 -20.86
N LEU A 155 -5.22 -0.39 -20.54
CA LEU A 155 -5.61 -0.09 -19.15
C LEU A 155 -5.97 -1.36 -18.37
N ASP A 156 -6.78 -2.24 -18.94
CA ASP A 156 -7.15 -3.52 -18.33
C ASP A 156 -5.90 -4.38 -18.05
N THR A 157 -4.95 -4.38 -18.99
CA THR A 157 -3.67 -5.07 -18.81
C THR A 157 -2.83 -4.43 -17.71
N LEU A 158 -2.72 -3.10 -17.71
CA LEU A 158 -1.98 -2.34 -16.71
C LEU A 158 -2.51 -2.61 -15.30
N ILE A 159 -3.83 -2.50 -15.09
CA ILE A 159 -4.46 -2.73 -13.78
C ILE A 159 -4.29 -4.19 -13.35
N LYS A 160 -4.55 -5.16 -14.24
CA LYS A 160 -4.38 -6.58 -13.93
C LYS A 160 -2.96 -6.94 -13.50
N LEU A 161 -1.95 -6.37 -14.16
CA LEU A 161 -0.55 -6.58 -13.80
C LEU A 161 -0.20 -5.85 -12.50
N THR A 162 -0.75 -4.67 -12.27
CA THR A 162 -0.59 -3.93 -11.02
C THR A 162 -1.13 -4.74 -9.84
N GLU A 163 -2.35 -5.26 -9.92
CA GLU A 163 -2.91 -6.15 -8.90
C GLU A 163 -2.03 -7.38 -8.67
N ARG A 164 -1.54 -8.00 -9.74
CA ARG A 164 -0.72 -9.22 -9.67
C ARG A 164 0.60 -9.00 -8.94
N TYR A 165 1.25 -7.86 -9.15
CA TYR A 165 2.60 -7.60 -8.65
C TYR A 165 2.65 -6.69 -7.43
N CYS A 166 1.52 -6.11 -7.00
CA CYS A 166 1.45 -5.32 -5.77
C CYS A 166 1.51 -6.25 -4.55
N VAL A 167 2.64 -6.23 -3.83
CA VAL A 167 2.87 -7.09 -2.67
C VAL A 167 1.80 -6.90 -1.60
N VAL A 168 1.45 -5.64 -1.28
CA VAL A 168 0.44 -5.35 -0.24
C VAL A 168 -0.94 -5.83 -0.68
N PHE A 169 -1.36 -5.58 -1.93
CA PHE A 169 -2.63 -6.09 -2.47
C PHE A 169 -2.69 -7.62 -2.38
N GLN A 170 -1.63 -8.31 -2.82
CA GLN A 170 -1.56 -9.76 -2.77
C GLN A 170 -1.60 -10.30 -1.33
N SER A 171 -0.93 -9.62 -0.39
CA SER A 171 -0.93 -10.04 1.03
C SER A 171 -2.27 -9.82 1.73
N ILE A 172 -3.04 -8.81 1.33
CA ILE A 172 -4.38 -8.56 1.86
C ILE A 172 -5.40 -9.54 1.24
N SER A 173 -5.30 -9.77 -0.08
CA SER A 173 -6.23 -10.63 -0.82
C SER A 173 -6.00 -12.12 -0.57
N ASN A 174 -4.74 -12.52 -0.30
CA ASN A 174 -4.33 -13.90 -0.04
C ASN A 174 -3.58 -13.92 1.31
N THR A 175 -4.33 -14.06 2.39
CA THR A 175 -3.77 -13.99 3.76
C THR A 175 -2.60 -14.96 3.93
N PRO A 176 -1.38 -14.46 4.23
CA PRO A 176 -0.24 -15.32 4.52
C PRO A 176 -0.42 -16.07 5.85
N GLU A 177 0.33 -17.15 6.03
CA GLU A 177 0.39 -17.82 7.32
C GLU A 177 0.99 -16.87 8.37
N MET A 178 0.30 -16.73 9.50
CA MET A 178 0.73 -15.86 10.61
C MET A 178 1.05 -16.70 11.84
N THR A 179 2.22 -16.46 12.42
CA THR A 179 2.62 -17.04 13.69
C THR A 179 2.77 -15.96 14.75
N VAL A 180 2.39 -16.26 15.99
CA VAL A 180 2.52 -15.35 17.14
C VAL A 180 3.38 -16.03 18.19
N SER A 181 4.38 -15.31 18.70
CA SER A 181 5.22 -15.74 19.82
C SER A 181 5.19 -14.67 20.94
N TYR A 182 5.42 -15.08 22.17
CA TYR A 182 5.47 -14.22 23.35
C TYR A 182 6.57 -14.69 24.31
#